data_28b773e45c68de3cd9611151cc08c736
#
_entry.id   28b773e45c68de3cd9611151cc08c736
#
_cell.length_a   1.000
_cell.length_b   1.000
_cell.length_c   1.000
_cell.angle_alpha   90.00
_cell.angle_beta   90.00
_cell.angle_gamma   90.00
#
_symmetry.space_group_name_H-M   'P 1'
#
loop_
_entity.id
_entity.type
_entity.pdbx_description
1 polymer ?
#
loop_
_entity_poly.entity_id
_entity_poly.type
_entity_poly.pdbx_seq_one_letter_code
_entity_poly.pdbx_strand_id
1 'polypeptide(L)'
;MSTNIADPNINSEKFAQRVLANQNKLRSELRSHYDFIVCGSGSSGSVVAGRLAENPDLHVLLLEAGGDDAAPSVIDARQWIKNIGSERYWQFKAEPNRWLNGRAVSLGMGKGLGGGSSINAMIWARGHKSDWDFFASEAGDPSWSYESVLNIYRRIEDWHGAPDPKYRGTGGPVFVQPKPDSSPVARAFFEGIRSVGLPIFENQNGRMMEADGGASVPDMRIRDGKRQSVFRSYVFPYMDRQNLTVLPHALVTRLTFEGKHVTGVDIFWDGRTHRIRAGREVIMSLGAINTPKVLMQSGIGDETELRRFGIPVVQHLPGVGHGFQDHPAVGCVWECSQPLPRDVAPDAVLFCKSDSGSASPDFQILQAVFDAQDAAKLGAPASGWTLFGNVVQPKSRGQIRLTGPDPDDPIHIEANLLHEPDDRKSLLECAKLCREIGNLDALRPFLRRETLPGKLKQTTLEEYVRNGALSFWHQTSSAKMGRDAMSVVDGNLKVYGLDNLRIADGSIMPRVTTGNTMAPCVIIGERATEIIRDEHQLETASVSRSDRFLNVEPQSLSKSTANQQTAENYNDLGGFE
;
A
#
# COMPACT_ATOMS: atom_id res chain seq x y z
N MET A 1 13.05 -19.11 -12.33
CA MET A 1 11.63 -19.14 -11.93
C MET A 1 11.57 -19.70 -10.52
N SER A 2 11.57 -18.82 -9.53
CA SER A 2 11.46 -19.23 -8.11
C SER A 2 9.99 -19.46 -7.81
N THR A 3 9.55 -20.70 -7.80
CA THR A 3 8.27 -21.05 -7.22
C THR A 3 8.43 -21.05 -5.70
N ASN A 4 8.07 -19.96 -5.05
CA ASN A 4 7.87 -19.93 -3.61
C ASN A 4 6.75 -20.89 -3.26
N ILE A 5 7.10 -22.08 -2.83
CA ILE A 5 6.11 -22.96 -2.23
C ILE A 5 6.19 -22.71 -0.74
N ALA A 6 5.31 -21.82 -0.27
CA ALA A 6 4.96 -21.79 1.13
C ALA A 6 4.54 -23.19 1.56
N ASP A 7 4.88 -23.59 2.79
CA ASP A 7 4.40 -24.86 3.37
C ASP A 7 2.88 -24.95 3.11
N PRO A 8 2.37 -26.01 2.46
CA PRO A 8 0.93 -26.17 2.23
C PRO A 8 0.11 -26.11 3.52
N ASN A 9 0.75 -26.26 4.67
CA ASN A 9 0.16 -26.16 5.99
C ASN A 9 0.33 -24.78 6.65
N ILE A 10 0.75 -23.75 5.93
CA ILE A 10 1.02 -22.41 6.49
C ILE A 10 -0.14 -21.79 7.26
N ASN A 11 -1.37 -22.16 6.91
CA ASN A 11 -2.57 -21.73 7.61
C ASN A 11 -2.96 -22.67 8.77
N SER A 12 -2.17 -23.71 9.04
CA SER A 12 -2.46 -24.65 10.13
C SER A 12 -2.06 -24.08 11.49
N GLU A 13 -2.78 -24.50 12.51
CA GLU A 13 -2.46 -24.15 13.90
C GLU A 13 -1.05 -24.65 14.28
N LYS A 14 -0.64 -25.82 13.79
CA LYS A 14 0.70 -26.37 14.00
C LYS A 14 1.80 -25.47 13.43
N PHE A 15 1.59 -24.86 12.26
CA PHE A 15 2.55 -23.92 11.70
C PHE A 15 2.64 -22.66 12.58
N ALA A 16 1.49 -22.10 12.98
CA ALA A 16 1.45 -20.93 13.86
C ALA A 16 2.17 -21.19 15.20
N GLN A 17 2.02 -22.38 15.78
CA GLN A 17 2.74 -22.78 17.00
C GLN A 17 4.25 -22.88 16.77
N ARG A 18 4.73 -23.44 15.64
CA ARG A 18 6.16 -23.45 15.29
C ARG A 18 6.72 -22.04 15.15
N VAL A 19 5.99 -21.17 14.44
CA VAL A 19 6.36 -19.75 14.29
C VAL A 19 6.49 -19.08 15.66
N LEU A 20 5.50 -19.24 16.52
CA LEU A 20 5.53 -18.64 17.87
C LEU A 20 6.73 -19.13 18.68
N ALA A 21 6.95 -20.44 18.72
CA ALA A 21 8.07 -21.04 19.45
C ALA A 21 9.42 -20.56 18.91
N ASN A 22 9.59 -20.54 17.58
CA ASN A 22 10.82 -20.06 16.93
C ASN A 22 11.09 -18.59 17.22
N GLN A 23 10.08 -17.72 17.02
CA GLN A 23 10.27 -16.29 17.22
C GLN A 23 10.49 -15.92 18.70
N ASN A 24 9.86 -16.61 19.64
CA ASN A 24 10.13 -16.43 21.07
C ASN A 24 11.59 -16.78 21.40
N LYS A 25 12.11 -17.88 20.85
CA LYS A 25 13.52 -18.25 21.02
C LYS A 25 14.46 -17.18 20.43
N LEU A 26 14.26 -16.78 19.17
CA LEU A 26 15.09 -15.79 18.49
C LEU A 26 15.09 -14.43 19.20
N ARG A 27 13.98 -14.01 19.79
CA ARG A 27 13.86 -12.77 20.57
C ARG A 27 14.57 -12.89 21.93
N SER A 28 14.47 -14.02 22.61
CA SER A 28 15.18 -14.25 23.88
C SER A 28 16.70 -14.35 23.69
N GLU A 29 17.14 -14.77 22.51
CA GLU A 29 18.53 -14.89 22.08
C GLU A 29 18.90 -13.80 21.06
N LEU A 30 18.39 -12.57 21.22
CA LEU A 30 18.58 -11.49 20.26
C LEU A 30 20.08 -11.26 20.01
N ARG A 31 20.48 -11.38 18.75
CA ARG A 31 21.88 -11.21 18.34
C ARG A 31 22.24 -9.72 18.31
N SER A 32 23.49 -9.41 18.58
CA SER A 32 24.05 -8.06 18.41
C SER A 32 24.48 -7.76 16.97
N HIS A 33 24.41 -8.75 16.08
CA HIS A 33 24.87 -8.67 14.68
C HIS A 33 23.95 -9.49 13.75
N TYR A 34 23.57 -8.89 12.62
CA TYR A 34 22.82 -9.50 11.53
C TYR A 34 23.47 -9.12 10.19
N ASP A 35 23.26 -9.91 9.13
CA ASP A 35 23.71 -9.54 7.79
C ASP A 35 22.94 -8.32 7.29
N PHE A 36 21.62 -8.37 7.40
CA PHE A 36 20.71 -7.28 7.00
C PHE A 36 19.78 -6.90 8.14
N ILE A 37 19.59 -5.57 8.31
CA ILE A 37 18.58 -5.01 9.22
C ILE A 37 17.54 -4.27 8.39
N VAL A 38 16.29 -4.71 8.43
CA VAL A 38 15.16 -4.06 7.78
C VAL A 38 14.37 -3.28 8.83
N CYS A 39 14.37 -1.96 8.72
CA CYS A 39 13.73 -1.05 9.64
C CYS A 39 12.30 -0.75 9.18
N GLY A 40 11.30 -1.33 9.83
CA GLY A 40 9.88 -1.23 9.50
C GLY A 40 9.35 -2.44 8.72
N SER A 41 8.28 -3.04 9.24
CA SER A 41 7.61 -4.20 8.65
C SER A 41 6.43 -3.83 7.74
N GLY A 42 6.39 -2.60 7.23
CA GLY A 42 5.38 -2.14 6.28
C GLY A 42 5.42 -2.90 4.95
N SER A 43 4.69 -2.40 3.96
CA SER A 43 4.53 -3.11 2.67
C SER A 43 5.89 -3.43 2.01
N SER A 44 6.80 -2.47 1.91
CA SER A 44 8.11 -2.71 1.29
C SER A 44 9.05 -3.52 2.19
N GLY A 45 9.14 -3.16 3.49
CA GLY A 45 10.04 -3.85 4.42
C GLY A 45 9.69 -5.32 4.62
N SER A 46 8.40 -5.68 4.62
CA SER A 46 7.97 -7.08 4.64
C SER A 46 8.45 -7.84 3.40
N VAL A 47 8.41 -7.22 2.21
CA VAL A 47 8.94 -7.83 0.99
C VAL A 47 10.44 -8.07 1.10
N VAL A 48 11.21 -7.02 1.46
CA VAL A 48 12.67 -7.10 1.56
C VAL A 48 13.09 -8.18 2.56
N ALA A 49 12.52 -8.16 3.78
CA ALA A 49 12.87 -9.14 4.81
C ALA A 49 12.51 -10.57 4.41
N GLY A 50 11.30 -10.78 3.86
CA GLY A 50 10.86 -12.10 3.41
C GLY A 50 11.73 -12.65 2.28
N ARG A 51 12.03 -11.81 1.29
CA ARG A 51 12.87 -12.20 0.14
C ARG A 51 14.31 -12.49 0.53
N LEU A 52 14.90 -11.70 1.43
CA LEU A 52 16.27 -11.97 1.92
C LEU A 52 16.31 -13.25 2.75
N ALA A 53 15.28 -13.52 3.57
CA ALA A 53 15.19 -14.72 4.37
C ALA A 53 14.99 -16.02 3.56
N GLU A 54 14.72 -15.93 2.26
CA GLU A 54 14.73 -17.10 1.35
C GLU A 54 16.11 -17.77 1.31
N ASN A 55 17.19 -16.99 1.43
CA ASN A 55 18.55 -17.52 1.54
C ASN A 55 18.84 -17.92 3.02
N PRO A 56 19.02 -19.21 3.31
CA PRO A 56 19.21 -19.69 4.69
C PRO A 56 20.53 -19.27 5.33
N ASP A 57 21.51 -18.85 4.54
CA ASP A 57 22.84 -18.44 5.01
C ASP A 57 22.88 -16.99 5.51
N LEU A 58 21.81 -16.22 5.28
CA LEU A 58 21.68 -14.84 5.71
C LEU A 58 20.90 -14.74 7.01
N HIS A 59 21.39 -13.96 7.97
CA HIS A 59 20.63 -13.59 9.17
C HIS A 59 19.98 -12.24 8.97
N VAL A 60 18.64 -12.22 8.93
CA VAL A 60 17.83 -11.03 8.70
C VAL A 60 17.08 -10.63 9.96
N LEU A 61 17.19 -9.36 10.35
CA LEU A 61 16.40 -8.76 11.41
C LEU A 61 15.36 -7.83 10.81
N LEU A 62 14.09 -8.08 11.12
CA LEU A 62 12.97 -7.20 10.78
C LEU A 62 12.46 -6.51 12.04
N LEU A 63 12.53 -5.17 12.06
CA LEU A 63 12.13 -4.33 13.19
C LEU A 63 10.76 -3.70 12.93
N GLU A 64 9.91 -3.63 13.97
CA GLU A 64 8.61 -2.98 13.92
C GLU A 64 8.29 -2.26 15.24
N ALA A 65 7.88 -0.99 15.15
CA ALA A 65 7.53 -0.20 16.33
C ALA A 65 6.21 -0.62 16.99
N GLY A 66 5.27 -1.13 16.20
CA GLY A 66 3.97 -1.60 16.70
C GLY A 66 3.96 -3.07 17.06
N GLY A 67 2.78 -3.55 17.46
CA GLY A 67 2.54 -4.94 17.86
C GLY A 67 2.29 -5.89 16.69
N ASP A 68 1.72 -7.05 17.01
CA ASP A 68 1.37 -8.11 16.07
C ASP A 68 0.20 -7.74 15.13
N ASP A 69 -0.09 -8.63 14.19
CA ASP A 69 -1.18 -8.53 13.23
C ASP A 69 -2.36 -9.48 13.55
N ALA A 70 -2.44 -10.00 14.79
CA ALA A 70 -3.41 -11.02 15.17
C ALA A 70 -4.80 -10.47 15.54
N ALA A 71 -4.96 -9.15 15.64
CA ALA A 71 -6.22 -8.54 16.04
C ALA A 71 -7.36 -8.81 15.04
N PRO A 72 -8.60 -9.03 15.51
CA PRO A 72 -9.76 -9.18 14.62
C PRO A 72 -9.94 -8.03 13.63
N SER A 73 -9.65 -6.78 14.04
CA SER A 73 -9.71 -5.60 13.17
C SER A 73 -8.67 -5.60 12.04
N VAL A 74 -7.60 -6.38 12.17
CA VAL A 74 -6.59 -6.61 11.13
C VAL A 74 -7.00 -7.77 10.22
N ILE A 75 -7.43 -8.89 10.81
CA ILE A 75 -7.68 -10.14 10.07
C ILE A 75 -9.00 -10.09 9.32
N ASP A 76 -10.10 -9.70 9.99
CA ASP A 76 -11.42 -9.62 9.38
C ASP A 76 -11.53 -8.39 8.48
N ALA A 77 -11.66 -8.62 7.18
CA ALA A 77 -11.73 -7.57 6.18
C ALA A 77 -12.84 -6.54 6.45
N ARG A 78 -13.94 -6.94 7.11
CA ARG A 78 -15.07 -6.05 7.45
C ARG A 78 -14.76 -5.05 8.55
N GLN A 79 -13.68 -5.25 9.29
CA GLN A 79 -13.35 -4.46 10.47
C GLN A 79 -12.23 -3.44 10.25
N TRP A 80 -11.74 -3.28 9.04
CA TRP A 80 -10.56 -2.44 8.75
C TRP A 80 -10.68 -1.00 9.29
N ILE A 81 -11.87 -0.40 9.21
CA ILE A 81 -12.12 0.97 9.71
C ILE A 81 -11.88 1.10 11.22
N LYS A 82 -12.02 0.01 11.99
CA LYS A 82 -11.78 0.02 13.44
C LYS A 82 -10.32 0.28 13.80
N ASN A 83 -9.40 0.11 12.84
CA ASN A 83 -7.99 0.42 13.06
C ASN A 83 -7.71 1.93 13.06
N ILE A 84 -8.56 2.76 12.44
CA ILE A 84 -8.40 4.21 12.42
C ILE A 84 -8.48 4.75 13.86
N GLY A 85 -7.41 5.43 14.30
CA GLY A 85 -7.30 5.99 15.64
C GLY A 85 -7.03 4.97 16.76
N SER A 86 -6.81 3.67 16.43
CA SER A 86 -6.40 2.65 17.40
C SER A 86 -4.90 2.72 17.71
N GLU A 87 -4.43 1.84 18.61
CA GLU A 87 -3.00 1.64 18.90
C GLU A 87 -2.17 1.18 17.67
N ARG A 88 -2.85 0.63 16.63
CA ARG A 88 -2.27 0.18 15.36
C ARG A 88 -2.16 1.28 14.33
N TYR A 89 -2.27 2.53 14.77
CA TYR A 89 -2.36 3.70 13.92
C TYR A 89 -1.45 4.81 14.45
N TRP A 90 -0.43 5.20 13.69
CA TRP A 90 0.32 6.41 13.96
C TRP A 90 -0.61 7.61 13.75
N GLN A 91 -0.84 8.38 14.82
CA GLN A 91 -1.77 9.52 14.80
C GLN A 91 -1.11 10.83 14.36
N PHE A 92 -0.38 10.78 13.24
CA PHE A 92 0.21 12.00 12.69
C PHE A 92 -0.86 12.99 12.27
N LYS A 93 -0.51 14.28 12.39
CA LYS A 93 -1.34 15.40 11.94
C LYS A 93 -0.47 16.38 11.17
N ALA A 94 -1.00 16.89 10.07
CA ALA A 94 -0.40 18.03 9.39
C ALA A 94 -0.62 19.31 10.20
N GLU A 95 0.26 20.29 9.97
CA GLU A 95 0.05 21.64 10.47
C GLU A 95 -1.23 22.26 9.88
N PRO A 96 -1.86 23.21 10.61
CA PRO A 96 -3.01 23.95 10.10
C PRO A 96 -2.70 24.61 8.75
N ASN A 97 -3.58 24.39 7.77
CA ASN A 97 -3.38 24.83 6.39
C ASN A 97 -4.42 25.87 5.99
N ARG A 98 -3.96 27.07 5.56
CA ARG A 98 -4.85 28.17 5.13
C ARG A 98 -5.77 27.77 3.95
N TRP A 99 -5.33 26.86 3.09
CA TRP A 99 -6.12 26.41 1.95
C TRP A 99 -7.24 25.44 2.35
N LEU A 100 -7.16 24.91 3.56
CA LEU A 100 -8.17 24.08 4.21
C LEU A 100 -8.89 24.87 5.34
N ASN A 101 -9.02 26.18 5.21
CA ASN A 101 -9.65 27.06 6.21
C ASN A 101 -9.05 26.92 7.62
N GLY A 102 -7.73 26.75 7.71
CA GLY A 102 -7.00 26.63 8.97
C GLY A 102 -7.12 25.25 9.64
N ARG A 103 -7.68 24.24 8.95
CA ARG A 103 -7.76 22.88 9.52
C ARG A 103 -6.42 22.15 9.45
N ALA A 104 -6.15 21.36 10.48
CA ALA A 104 -5.14 20.32 10.50
C ALA A 104 -5.76 19.01 9.98
N VAL A 105 -5.05 18.32 9.08
CA VAL A 105 -5.51 17.05 8.49
C VAL A 105 -4.82 15.88 9.18
N SER A 106 -5.57 14.80 9.45
CA SER A 106 -5.01 13.56 9.96
C SER A 106 -4.23 12.85 8.85
N LEU A 107 -3.01 12.43 9.17
CA LEU A 107 -2.08 11.73 8.27
C LEU A 107 -1.71 10.36 8.84
N GLY A 108 -2.69 9.62 9.31
CA GLY A 108 -2.43 8.35 9.96
C GLY A 108 -1.75 7.32 9.08
N MET A 109 -0.89 6.52 9.69
CA MET A 109 -0.18 5.41 9.06
C MET A 109 -0.25 4.16 9.92
N GLY A 110 -0.05 2.98 9.31
CA GLY A 110 -0.05 1.71 10.04
C GLY A 110 1.11 1.61 11.03
N LYS A 111 0.82 1.11 12.24
CA LYS A 111 1.77 0.83 13.33
C LYS A 111 1.57 -0.61 13.80
N GLY A 112 2.38 -1.52 13.31
CA GLY A 112 2.31 -2.95 13.59
C GLY A 112 2.80 -3.78 12.43
N LEU A 113 2.91 -5.10 12.63
CA LEU A 113 3.38 -6.02 11.60
C LEU A 113 2.55 -5.90 10.32
N GLY A 114 3.21 -5.56 9.21
CA GLY A 114 2.61 -5.29 7.91
C GLY A 114 2.26 -3.82 7.65
N GLY A 115 2.43 -2.93 8.64
CA GLY A 115 2.22 -1.49 8.50
C GLY A 115 0.87 -1.14 7.89
N GLY A 116 0.85 -0.25 6.89
CA GLY A 116 -0.37 0.15 6.18
C GLY A 116 -1.13 -1.01 5.55
N SER A 117 -0.44 -2.09 5.09
CA SER A 117 -1.10 -3.25 4.49
C SER A 117 -1.97 -4.04 5.47
N SER A 118 -1.73 -3.89 6.77
CA SER A 118 -2.49 -4.53 7.85
C SER A 118 -3.72 -3.74 8.29
N ILE A 119 -3.88 -2.48 7.86
CA ILE A 119 -4.99 -1.62 8.30
C ILE A 119 -5.78 -0.95 7.17
N ASN A 120 -5.30 -0.97 5.94
CA ASN A 120 -5.92 -0.31 4.78
C ASN A 120 -7.22 -1.00 4.30
N ALA A 121 -7.84 -0.42 3.27
CA ALA A 121 -9.04 -0.96 2.62
C ALA A 121 -8.75 -2.09 1.61
N MET A 122 -7.56 -2.69 1.61
CA MET A 122 -7.15 -3.89 0.85
C MET A 122 -7.21 -3.78 -0.68
N ILE A 123 -7.32 -2.59 -1.23
CA ILE A 123 -7.31 -2.37 -2.69
C ILE A 123 -5.90 -2.62 -3.23
N TRP A 124 -5.82 -3.39 -4.32
CA TRP A 124 -4.60 -3.64 -5.07
C TRP A 124 -4.60 -2.80 -6.36
N ALA A 125 -3.95 -1.65 -6.33
CA ALA A 125 -3.83 -0.73 -7.47
C ALA A 125 -2.35 -0.58 -7.85
N ARG A 126 -2.00 -0.92 -9.11
CA ARG A 126 -0.61 -0.99 -9.59
C ARG A 126 -0.01 0.35 -10.01
N GLY A 127 -0.82 1.41 -10.05
CA GLY A 127 -0.44 2.68 -10.69
C GLY A 127 -0.63 2.66 -12.20
N HIS A 128 -0.64 3.83 -12.82
CA HIS A 128 -0.74 3.97 -14.27
C HIS A 128 0.62 3.75 -14.94
N LYS A 129 0.61 3.31 -16.21
CA LYS A 129 1.83 3.14 -17.02
C LYS A 129 2.77 4.35 -16.94
N SER A 130 2.22 5.55 -17.05
CA SER A 130 2.99 6.80 -17.01
C SER A 130 3.71 7.07 -15.68
N ASP A 131 3.28 6.47 -14.58
CA ASP A 131 3.97 6.64 -13.29
C ASP A 131 5.30 5.91 -13.30
N TRP A 132 5.29 4.66 -13.78
CA TRP A 132 6.49 3.83 -13.82
C TRP A 132 7.48 4.31 -14.88
N ASP A 133 7.01 4.76 -16.05
CA ASP A 133 7.88 5.35 -17.06
C ASP A 133 8.50 6.66 -16.55
N PHE A 134 7.77 7.44 -15.74
CA PHE A 134 8.33 8.60 -15.03
C PHE A 134 9.37 8.18 -13.99
N PHE A 135 9.13 7.13 -13.20
CA PHE A 135 10.11 6.61 -12.23
C PHE A 135 11.39 6.18 -12.93
N ALA A 136 11.31 5.49 -14.06
CA ALA A 136 12.47 5.11 -14.86
C ALA A 136 13.27 6.33 -15.35
N SER A 137 12.58 7.38 -15.77
CA SER A 137 13.21 8.65 -16.19
C SER A 137 13.95 9.33 -15.05
N GLU A 138 13.34 9.44 -13.88
CA GLU A 138 13.93 10.07 -12.68
C GLU A 138 15.13 9.26 -12.16
N ALA A 139 14.98 7.95 -12.08
CA ALA A 139 16.04 7.03 -11.68
C ALA A 139 17.21 6.98 -12.68
N GLY A 140 16.93 7.24 -13.97
CA GLY A 140 17.86 6.96 -15.06
C GLY A 140 18.10 5.47 -15.27
N ASP A 141 17.13 4.63 -14.91
CA ASP A 141 17.22 3.18 -14.96
C ASP A 141 15.93 2.59 -15.55
N PRO A 142 15.97 1.94 -16.73
CA PRO A 142 14.82 1.35 -17.40
C PRO A 142 14.19 0.19 -16.63
N SER A 143 14.85 -0.37 -15.63
CA SER A 143 14.29 -1.42 -14.79
C SER A 143 13.13 -0.94 -13.89
N TRP A 144 12.94 0.38 -13.78
CA TRP A 144 11.77 1.03 -13.18
C TRP A 144 10.66 1.32 -14.19
N SER A 145 10.84 1.03 -15.49
CA SER A 145 9.80 1.25 -16.51
C SER A 145 8.58 0.36 -16.29
N TYR A 146 7.45 0.79 -16.86
CA TYR A 146 6.21 0.03 -16.75
C TYR A 146 6.33 -1.43 -17.19
N GLU A 147 7.02 -1.70 -18.30
CA GLU A 147 7.19 -3.08 -18.78
C GLU A 147 7.99 -3.94 -17.81
N SER A 148 9.08 -3.40 -17.25
CA SER A 148 9.89 -4.10 -16.26
C SER A 148 9.10 -4.38 -14.99
N VAL A 149 8.38 -3.39 -14.49
CA VAL A 149 7.54 -3.48 -13.30
C VAL A 149 6.33 -4.40 -13.52
N LEU A 150 5.72 -4.38 -14.71
CA LEU A 150 4.63 -5.31 -15.05
C LEU A 150 5.08 -6.79 -14.97
N ASN A 151 6.31 -7.08 -15.39
CA ASN A 151 6.87 -8.41 -15.25
C ASN A 151 7.02 -8.83 -13.78
N ILE A 152 7.41 -7.90 -12.91
CA ILE A 152 7.45 -8.15 -11.46
C ILE A 152 6.03 -8.40 -10.93
N TYR A 153 5.07 -7.54 -11.26
CA TYR A 153 3.67 -7.73 -10.85
C TYR A 153 3.13 -9.10 -11.25
N ARG A 154 3.37 -9.53 -12.48
CA ARG A 154 2.95 -10.87 -12.95
C ARG A 154 3.64 -12.00 -12.19
N ARG A 155 4.92 -11.85 -11.87
CA ARG A 155 5.70 -12.85 -11.12
C ARG A 155 5.20 -13.02 -9.68
N ILE A 156 4.82 -11.94 -9.03
CA ILE A 156 4.44 -11.95 -7.61
C ILE A 156 2.96 -12.24 -7.36
N GLU A 157 2.11 -12.10 -8.37
CA GLU A 157 0.66 -12.19 -8.22
C GLU A 157 0.18 -13.65 -8.25
N ASP A 158 -0.84 -13.92 -7.43
CA ASP A 158 -1.70 -15.10 -7.49
C ASP A 158 -3.13 -14.63 -7.78
N TRP A 159 -3.44 -14.45 -9.08
CA TRP A 159 -4.70 -13.90 -9.55
C TRP A 159 -5.82 -14.93 -9.59
N HIS A 160 -6.96 -14.59 -8.99
CA HIS A 160 -8.18 -15.41 -8.89
C HIS A 160 -9.39 -14.78 -9.60
N GLY A 161 -9.16 -14.12 -10.71
CA GLY A 161 -10.19 -13.62 -11.64
C GLY A 161 -10.10 -14.26 -13.02
N ALA A 162 -10.77 -13.67 -14.01
CA ALA A 162 -10.66 -14.11 -15.39
C ALA A 162 -9.19 -14.09 -15.87
N PRO A 163 -8.71 -15.11 -16.58
CA PRO A 163 -7.34 -15.16 -17.05
C PRO A 163 -7.00 -13.99 -17.99
N ASP A 164 -5.89 -13.32 -17.70
CA ASP A 164 -5.33 -12.25 -18.53
C ASP A 164 -3.80 -12.32 -18.52
N PRO A 165 -3.20 -13.21 -19.33
CA PRO A 165 -1.77 -13.51 -19.28
C PRO A 165 -0.88 -12.32 -19.66
N LYS A 166 -1.41 -11.27 -20.31
CA LYS A 166 -0.67 -10.04 -20.58
C LYS A 166 -0.42 -9.26 -19.28
N TYR A 167 -1.41 -9.18 -18.42
CA TYR A 167 -1.36 -8.30 -17.23
C TYR A 167 -1.30 -9.05 -15.91
N ARG A 168 -1.79 -10.29 -15.84
CA ARG A 168 -1.99 -11.04 -14.60
C ARG A 168 -1.03 -12.24 -14.50
N GLY A 169 -0.73 -12.63 -13.26
CA GLY A 169 0.08 -13.81 -12.96
C GLY A 169 -0.60 -14.73 -11.95
N THR A 170 -0.12 -15.95 -11.83
CA THR A 170 -0.63 -16.97 -10.89
C THR A 170 0.51 -17.63 -10.12
N GLY A 171 0.22 -18.10 -8.90
CA GLY A 171 1.18 -18.84 -8.07
C GLY A 171 2.24 -17.98 -7.37
N GLY A 172 2.13 -16.65 -7.41
CA GLY A 172 2.95 -15.75 -6.61
C GLY A 172 2.47 -15.64 -5.16
N PRO A 173 3.20 -14.95 -4.30
CA PRO A 173 2.83 -14.78 -2.88
C PRO A 173 1.68 -13.80 -2.66
N VAL A 174 1.31 -13.01 -3.65
CA VAL A 174 0.33 -11.93 -3.55
C VAL A 174 -1.02 -12.40 -4.08
N PHE A 175 -1.87 -12.89 -3.19
CA PHE A 175 -3.26 -13.23 -3.53
C PHE A 175 -4.01 -11.98 -3.94
N VAL A 176 -4.68 -12.01 -5.10
CA VAL A 176 -5.53 -10.93 -5.63
C VAL A 176 -6.74 -11.53 -6.32
N GLN A 177 -7.91 -10.94 -6.08
CA GLN A 177 -9.14 -11.27 -6.79
C GLN A 177 -9.97 -10.00 -7.05
N PRO A 178 -10.86 -10.00 -8.03
CA PRO A 178 -11.88 -8.96 -8.12
C PRO A 178 -12.70 -8.94 -6.83
N LYS A 179 -13.16 -7.75 -6.40
CA LYS A 179 -14.05 -7.67 -5.23
C LYS A 179 -15.25 -8.59 -5.45
N PRO A 180 -15.50 -9.56 -4.57
CA PRO A 180 -16.69 -10.39 -4.67
C PRO A 180 -17.94 -9.59 -4.33
N ASP A 181 -19.09 -10.00 -4.89
CA ASP A 181 -20.43 -9.52 -4.51
C ASP A 181 -20.62 -7.99 -4.61
N SER A 182 -20.47 -7.45 -5.83
CA SER A 182 -20.78 -6.04 -6.08
C SER A 182 -22.21 -5.68 -5.69
N SER A 183 -22.37 -4.59 -4.93
CA SER A 183 -23.66 -4.09 -4.48
C SER A 183 -24.56 -3.67 -5.66
N PRO A 184 -25.89 -3.60 -5.45
CA PRO A 184 -26.79 -3.04 -6.45
C PRO A 184 -26.42 -1.61 -6.87
N VAL A 185 -25.87 -0.80 -5.95
CA VAL A 185 -25.41 0.56 -6.25
C VAL A 185 -24.20 0.53 -7.18
N ALA A 186 -23.25 -0.38 -6.98
CA ALA A 186 -22.10 -0.52 -7.87
C ALA A 186 -22.53 -0.91 -9.29
N ARG A 187 -23.49 -1.82 -9.43
CA ARG A 187 -24.05 -2.17 -10.75
C ARG A 187 -24.68 -0.96 -11.44
N ALA A 188 -25.50 -0.21 -10.71
CA ALA A 188 -26.10 1.03 -11.23
C ALA A 188 -25.05 2.10 -11.54
N PHE A 189 -23.97 2.18 -10.75
CA PHE A 189 -22.82 3.05 -11.04
C PHE A 189 -22.20 2.70 -12.40
N PHE A 190 -21.92 1.42 -12.68
CA PHE A 190 -21.37 1.00 -13.97
C PHE A 190 -22.35 1.27 -15.15
N GLU A 191 -23.65 1.10 -14.96
CA GLU A 191 -24.63 1.47 -15.95
C GLU A 191 -24.62 2.97 -16.23
N GLY A 192 -24.54 3.78 -15.19
CA GLY A 192 -24.42 5.24 -15.29
C GLY A 192 -23.15 5.65 -16.03
N ILE A 193 -22.00 5.10 -15.65
CA ILE A 193 -20.72 5.38 -16.32
C ILE A 193 -20.76 5.01 -17.80
N ARG A 194 -21.37 3.87 -18.14
CA ARG A 194 -21.56 3.48 -19.55
C ARG A 194 -22.46 4.45 -20.31
N SER A 195 -23.51 4.97 -19.68
CA SER A 195 -24.47 5.91 -20.31
C SER A 195 -23.83 7.26 -20.68
N VAL A 196 -22.76 7.66 -20.01
CA VAL A 196 -21.97 8.87 -20.31
C VAL A 196 -20.76 8.60 -21.20
N GLY A 197 -20.65 7.39 -21.78
CA GLY A 197 -19.64 7.03 -22.78
C GLY A 197 -18.26 6.67 -22.22
N LEU A 198 -18.12 6.51 -20.91
CA LEU A 198 -16.85 6.07 -20.33
C LEU A 198 -16.72 4.53 -20.38
N PRO A 199 -15.52 3.99 -20.65
CA PRO A 199 -15.33 2.56 -20.77
C PRO A 199 -15.42 1.85 -19.42
N ILE A 200 -15.91 0.60 -19.46
CA ILE A 200 -15.89 -0.32 -18.34
C ILE A 200 -14.88 -1.43 -18.66
N PHE A 201 -13.97 -1.67 -17.75
CA PHE A 201 -12.94 -2.71 -17.85
C PHE A 201 -13.27 -3.90 -16.94
N GLU A 202 -12.80 -5.08 -17.32
CA GLU A 202 -13.03 -6.31 -16.56
C GLU A 202 -12.30 -6.33 -15.21
N ASN A 203 -11.15 -5.66 -15.14
CA ASN A 203 -10.36 -5.54 -13.91
C ASN A 203 -9.59 -4.22 -13.87
N GLN A 204 -9.26 -3.78 -12.66
CA GLN A 204 -8.55 -2.52 -12.41
C GLN A 204 -7.12 -2.52 -12.95
N ASN A 205 -6.39 -3.65 -12.81
CA ASN A 205 -4.96 -3.70 -13.09
C ASN A 205 -4.62 -4.38 -14.43
N GLY A 206 -5.59 -4.41 -15.34
CA GLY A 206 -5.39 -4.81 -16.72
C GLY A 206 -5.15 -3.62 -17.63
N ARG A 207 -5.80 -3.67 -18.81
CA ARG A 207 -5.73 -2.61 -19.82
C ARG A 207 -6.10 -1.22 -19.30
N MET A 208 -6.90 -1.13 -18.24
CA MET A 208 -7.33 0.14 -17.65
C MET A 208 -6.14 1.00 -17.20
N MET A 209 -5.03 0.40 -16.73
CA MET A 209 -3.85 1.14 -16.26
C MET A 209 -2.94 1.62 -17.40
N GLU A 210 -3.29 1.33 -18.64
CA GLU A 210 -2.66 1.87 -19.88
C GLU A 210 -3.59 2.84 -20.61
N ALA A 211 -4.85 2.99 -20.16
CA ALA A 211 -5.91 3.72 -20.85
C ALA A 211 -6.07 5.15 -20.30
N ASP A 212 -6.78 5.97 -21.06
CA ASP A 212 -7.13 7.35 -20.67
C ASP A 212 -8.14 7.45 -19.51
N GLY A 213 -8.51 6.33 -18.93
CA GLY A 213 -9.45 6.19 -17.84
C GLY A 213 -10.55 5.17 -18.13
N GLY A 214 -11.43 4.97 -17.16
CA GLY A 214 -12.54 4.04 -17.20
C GLY A 214 -12.87 3.51 -15.82
N ALA A 215 -13.91 2.71 -15.71
CA ALA A 215 -14.34 2.13 -14.45
C ALA A 215 -14.17 0.60 -14.44
N SER A 216 -13.98 0.07 -13.25
CA SER A 216 -13.95 -1.38 -13.01
C SER A 216 -14.31 -1.70 -11.57
N VAL A 217 -14.54 -2.98 -11.31
CA VAL A 217 -14.52 -3.52 -9.95
C VAL A 217 -13.08 -3.45 -9.44
N PRO A 218 -12.83 -2.98 -8.19
CA PRO A 218 -11.49 -2.95 -7.64
C PRO A 218 -10.94 -4.36 -7.40
N ASP A 219 -9.65 -4.52 -7.62
CA ASP A 219 -8.91 -5.73 -7.28
C ASP A 219 -8.56 -5.71 -5.79
N MET A 220 -8.82 -6.82 -5.09
CA MET A 220 -8.77 -6.87 -3.64
C MET A 220 -7.84 -7.96 -3.12
N ARG A 221 -7.20 -7.67 -1.99
CA ARG A 221 -6.42 -8.60 -1.20
C ARG A 221 -7.23 -9.17 -0.04
N ILE A 222 -8.34 -9.80 -0.39
CA ILE A 222 -9.26 -10.47 0.55
C ILE A 222 -9.43 -11.91 0.11
N ARG A 223 -9.18 -12.86 0.98
CA ARG A 223 -9.41 -14.28 0.77
C ARG A 223 -10.28 -14.83 1.88
N ASP A 224 -11.41 -15.44 1.56
CA ASP A 224 -12.35 -16.02 2.55
C ASP A 224 -12.74 -15.02 3.66
N GLY A 225 -13.04 -13.78 3.28
CA GLY A 225 -13.37 -12.69 4.20
C GLY A 225 -12.20 -12.15 5.04
N LYS A 226 -10.99 -12.67 4.84
CA LYS A 226 -9.79 -12.29 5.60
C LYS A 226 -8.83 -11.46 4.73
N ARG A 227 -8.28 -10.41 5.33
CA ARG A 227 -7.19 -9.62 4.77
C ARG A 227 -5.98 -10.49 4.46
N GLN A 228 -5.38 -10.26 3.31
CA GLN A 228 -4.06 -10.78 2.94
C GLN A 228 -3.04 -9.63 3.02
N SER A 229 -2.50 -9.36 4.22
CA SER A 229 -1.48 -8.32 4.39
C SER A 229 -0.18 -8.71 3.68
N VAL A 230 0.68 -7.72 3.38
CA VAL A 230 1.99 -8.00 2.78
C VAL A 230 2.86 -8.80 3.74
N PHE A 231 2.76 -8.54 5.04
CA PHE A 231 3.45 -9.33 6.07
C PHE A 231 3.05 -10.81 6.01
N ARG A 232 1.75 -11.10 5.93
CA ARG A 232 1.24 -12.49 5.83
C ARG A 232 1.67 -13.18 4.54
N SER A 233 1.83 -12.41 3.46
CA SER A 233 2.28 -12.96 2.17
C SER A 233 3.78 -13.22 2.08
N TYR A 234 4.62 -12.38 2.70
CA TYR A 234 6.07 -12.41 2.50
C TYR A 234 6.88 -12.83 3.72
N VAL A 235 6.47 -12.46 4.92
CA VAL A 235 7.27 -12.69 6.14
C VAL A 235 6.80 -13.93 6.90
N PHE A 236 5.49 -13.99 7.18
CA PHE A 236 4.91 -15.07 7.98
C PHE A 236 5.29 -16.49 7.50
N PRO A 237 5.37 -16.77 6.16
CA PRO A 237 5.77 -18.07 5.64
C PRO A 237 7.18 -18.54 6.04
N TYR A 238 8.04 -17.62 6.47
CA TYR A 238 9.44 -17.89 6.81
C TYR A 238 9.75 -17.72 8.30
N MET A 239 8.74 -17.37 9.12
CA MET A 239 8.96 -17.08 10.55
C MET A 239 9.28 -18.32 11.39
N ASP A 240 9.12 -19.53 10.90
CA ASP A 240 9.60 -20.75 11.55
C ASP A 240 11.07 -21.07 11.25
N ARG A 241 11.77 -20.25 10.44
CA ARG A 241 13.20 -20.37 10.13
C ARG A 241 14.07 -19.68 11.15
N GLN A 242 15.26 -20.22 11.39
CA GLN A 242 16.22 -19.68 12.37
C GLN A 242 16.95 -18.42 11.88
N ASN A 243 16.87 -18.11 10.61
CA ASN A 243 17.60 -17.02 9.97
C ASN A 243 16.78 -15.72 9.83
N LEU A 244 15.50 -15.71 10.24
CA LEU A 244 14.64 -14.53 10.23
C LEU A 244 14.13 -14.21 11.63
N THR A 245 14.65 -13.13 12.23
CA THR A 245 14.16 -12.58 13.48
C THR A 245 13.20 -11.43 13.21
N VAL A 246 11.97 -11.55 13.69
CA VAL A 246 10.95 -10.49 13.62
C VAL A 246 10.75 -9.92 15.03
N LEU A 247 11.06 -8.63 15.21
CA LEU A 247 11.04 -7.96 16.50
C LEU A 247 9.97 -6.86 16.54
N PRO A 248 8.75 -7.15 17.01
CA PRO A 248 7.73 -6.13 17.25
C PRO A 248 8.06 -5.31 18.52
N HIS A 249 7.38 -4.18 18.67
CA HIS A 249 7.59 -3.21 19.74
C HIS A 249 9.02 -2.64 19.80
N ALA A 250 9.77 -2.71 18.70
CA ALA A 250 11.14 -2.21 18.57
C ALA A 250 11.14 -0.92 17.75
N LEU A 251 11.27 0.20 18.42
CA LEU A 251 11.34 1.51 17.79
C LEU A 251 12.78 1.79 17.34
N VAL A 252 13.00 1.93 16.05
CA VAL A 252 14.28 2.42 15.50
C VAL A 252 14.42 3.88 15.85
N THR A 253 15.48 4.23 16.57
CA THR A 253 15.69 5.60 17.05
C THR A 253 16.79 6.32 16.29
N ARG A 254 17.87 5.63 15.89
CA ARG A 254 19.01 6.22 15.17
C ARG A 254 19.74 5.18 14.34
N LEU A 255 20.40 5.66 13.31
CA LEU A 255 21.46 4.95 12.59
C LEU A 255 22.80 5.10 13.34
N THR A 256 23.68 4.12 13.23
CA THR A 256 25.05 4.18 13.78
C THR A 256 26.07 4.19 12.66
N PHE A 257 27.21 4.86 12.86
CA PHE A 257 28.17 5.15 11.79
C PHE A 257 29.62 4.91 12.21
N GLU A 258 30.44 4.58 11.20
CA GLU A 258 31.89 4.73 11.20
C GLU A 258 32.26 5.60 9.98
N GLY A 259 32.44 6.92 10.21
CA GLY A 259 32.57 7.90 9.11
C GLY A 259 31.29 8.02 8.30
N LYS A 260 31.33 7.65 7.01
CA LYS A 260 30.17 7.61 6.09
C LYS A 260 29.54 6.22 5.97
N HIS A 261 30.09 5.24 6.62
CA HIS A 261 29.64 3.87 6.61
C HIS A 261 28.62 3.62 7.71
N VAL A 262 27.42 3.19 7.35
CA VAL A 262 26.37 2.82 8.30
C VAL A 262 26.68 1.43 8.86
N THR A 263 26.86 1.36 10.19
CA THR A 263 27.26 0.11 10.88
C THR A 263 26.09 -0.63 11.52
N GLY A 264 24.91 0.01 11.62
CA GLY A 264 23.73 -0.60 12.24
C GLY A 264 22.73 0.43 12.73
N VAL A 265 21.97 0.06 13.75
CA VAL A 265 20.89 0.88 14.32
C VAL A 265 20.90 0.83 15.85
N ASP A 266 20.42 1.91 16.46
CA ASP A 266 19.95 1.93 17.85
C ASP A 266 18.44 1.79 17.84
N ILE A 267 17.92 0.88 18.68
CA ILE A 267 16.49 0.64 18.86
C ILE A 267 16.11 0.79 20.32
N PHE A 268 14.91 1.29 20.59
CA PHE A 268 14.29 1.20 21.91
C PHE A 268 13.39 -0.03 21.96
N TRP A 269 13.74 -1.00 22.80
CA TRP A 269 13.01 -2.25 22.94
C TRP A 269 13.13 -2.77 24.38
N ASP A 270 12.05 -3.32 24.92
CA ASP A 270 12.00 -3.86 26.28
C ASP A 270 12.54 -2.87 27.36
N GLY A 271 12.11 -1.60 27.21
CA GLY A 271 12.42 -0.53 28.19
C GLY A 271 13.83 0.03 28.14
N ARG A 272 14.67 -0.36 27.16
CA ARG A 272 16.06 0.11 27.03
C ARG A 272 16.51 0.23 25.57
N THR A 273 17.58 0.97 25.38
CA THR A 273 18.24 1.08 24.07
C THR A 273 19.16 -0.11 23.82
N HIS A 274 19.02 -0.72 22.63
CA HIS A 274 19.91 -1.77 22.13
C HIS A 274 20.59 -1.27 20.87
N ARG A 275 21.88 -1.54 20.75
CA ARG A 275 22.65 -1.31 19.52
C ARG A 275 22.83 -2.62 18.79
N ILE A 276 22.43 -2.65 17.51
CA ILE A 276 22.50 -3.84 16.65
C ILE A 276 23.29 -3.48 15.39
N ARG A 277 24.29 -4.29 15.06
CA ARG A 277 25.17 -4.08 13.90
C ARG A 277 24.63 -4.82 12.67
N ALA A 278 24.77 -4.17 11.51
CA ALA A 278 24.53 -4.77 10.20
C ALA A 278 25.87 -5.13 9.56
N GLY A 279 26.02 -6.36 9.13
CA GLY A 279 27.25 -6.83 8.46
C GLY A 279 27.30 -6.46 6.99
N ARG A 280 26.14 -6.23 6.38
CA ARG A 280 26.03 -5.86 4.97
C ARG A 280 25.29 -4.54 4.79
N GLU A 281 24.00 -4.47 5.07
CA GLU A 281 23.23 -3.23 4.87
C GLU A 281 22.13 -3.03 5.92
N VAL A 282 21.79 -1.77 6.15
CA VAL A 282 20.56 -1.31 6.80
C VAL A 282 19.59 -0.84 5.71
N ILE A 283 18.37 -1.35 5.72
CA ILE A 283 17.31 -0.96 4.80
C ILE A 283 16.22 -0.20 5.57
N MET A 284 16.08 1.09 5.29
CA MET A 284 15.04 1.94 5.87
C MET A 284 13.73 1.70 5.15
N SER A 285 12.69 1.28 5.90
CA SER A 285 11.34 1.02 5.40
C SER A 285 10.28 1.52 6.38
N LEU A 286 10.56 2.65 7.07
CA LEU A 286 9.72 3.20 8.14
C LEU A 286 8.53 4.02 7.62
N GLY A 287 8.40 4.15 6.28
CA GLY A 287 7.36 4.90 5.60
C GLY A 287 7.66 6.39 5.49
N ALA A 288 6.83 7.10 4.71
CA ALA A 288 7.09 8.47 4.26
C ALA A 288 7.23 9.52 5.37
N ILE A 289 6.86 9.22 6.61
CA ILE A 289 6.98 10.16 7.73
C ILE A 289 8.15 9.80 8.64
N ASN A 290 8.27 8.54 9.05
CA ASN A 290 9.32 8.14 9.99
C ASN A 290 10.69 7.92 9.33
N THR A 291 10.75 7.54 8.03
CA THR A 291 12.03 7.42 7.32
C THR A 291 12.81 8.72 7.33
N PRO A 292 12.27 9.87 6.86
CA PRO A 292 13.00 11.13 6.94
C PRO A 292 13.25 11.59 8.39
N LYS A 293 12.34 11.30 9.34
CA LYS A 293 12.56 11.62 10.76
C LYS A 293 13.84 10.98 11.29
N VAL A 294 13.96 9.66 11.14
CA VAL A 294 15.12 8.90 11.63
C VAL A 294 16.39 9.29 10.88
N LEU A 295 16.33 9.56 9.57
CA LEU A 295 17.47 10.09 8.82
C LEU A 295 17.97 11.41 9.42
N MET A 296 17.09 12.39 9.60
CA MET A 296 17.44 13.70 10.17
C MET A 296 17.99 13.57 11.60
N GLN A 297 17.33 12.78 12.46
CA GLN A 297 17.81 12.53 13.82
C GLN A 297 19.16 11.79 13.88
N SER A 298 19.55 11.14 12.78
CA SER A 298 20.83 10.48 12.60
C SER A 298 21.89 11.36 11.92
N GLY A 299 21.60 12.63 11.66
CA GLY A 299 22.53 13.57 11.05
C GLY A 299 22.54 13.56 9.52
N ILE A 300 21.50 13.05 8.87
CA ILE A 300 21.32 13.01 7.41
C ILE A 300 20.16 13.94 7.03
N GLY A 301 20.43 15.07 6.39
CA GLY A 301 19.41 16.06 6.05
C GLY A 301 20.00 17.43 5.72
N ASP A 302 19.16 18.49 5.78
CA ASP A 302 19.64 19.85 5.62
C ASP A 302 20.56 20.26 6.79
N GLU A 303 21.77 20.66 6.46
CA GLU A 303 22.80 21.01 7.44
C GLU A 303 22.36 22.14 8.39
N THR A 304 21.65 23.14 7.88
CA THR A 304 21.21 24.28 8.68
C THR A 304 20.17 23.84 9.71
N GLU A 305 19.23 23.01 9.31
CA GLU A 305 18.20 22.48 10.20
C GLU A 305 18.79 21.53 11.25
N LEU A 306 19.70 20.62 10.86
CA LEU A 306 20.36 19.71 11.80
C LEU A 306 21.16 20.46 12.86
N ARG A 307 21.95 21.46 12.45
CA ARG A 307 22.74 22.30 13.36
C ARG A 307 21.87 23.08 14.34
N ARG A 308 20.67 23.52 13.91
CA ARG A 308 19.70 24.21 14.77
C ARG A 308 19.34 23.40 16.02
N PHE A 309 19.29 22.07 15.89
CA PHE A 309 18.99 21.16 16.98
C PHE A 309 20.23 20.52 17.62
N GLY A 310 21.45 21.00 17.28
CA GLY A 310 22.70 20.44 17.82
C GLY A 310 23.00 19.03 17.32
N ILE A 311 22.37 18.59 16.23
CA ILE A 311 22.61 17.27 15.62
C ILE A 311 23.89 17.33 14.78
N PRO A 312 24.91 16.49 15.05
CA PRO A 312 26.10 16.40 14.21
C PRO A 312 25.74 16.01 12.77
N VAL A 313 26.23 16.78 11.80
CA VAL A 313 25.97 16.51 10.37
C VAL A 313 26.86 15.36 9.91
N VAL A 314 26.23 14.23 9.58
CA VAL A 314 26.89 13.08 8.95
C VAL A 314 26.87 13.28 7.43
N GLN A 315 25.74 13.61 6.84
CA GLN A 315 25.58 13.83 5.42
C GLN A 315 24.60 14.97 5.14
N HIS A 316 25.07 15.99 4.41
CA HIS A 316 24.17 17.02 3.90
C HIS A 316 23.37 16.46 2.72
N LEU A 317 22.05 16.31 2.92
CA LEU A 317 21.06 15.91 1.91
C LEU A 317 19.78 16.73 2.10
N PRO A 318 19.69 17.90 1.46
CA PRO A 318 18.58 18.84 1.70
C PRO A 318 17.21 18.29 1.28
N GLY A 319 17.19 17.26 0.42
CA GLY A 319 15.94 16.61 0.00
C GLY A 319 15.25 15.75 1.06
N VAL A 320 15.94 15.40 2.15
CA VAL A 320 15.33 14.62 3.23
C VAL A 320 14.19 15.41 3.89
N GLY A 321 13.01 14.84 3.91
CA GLY A 321 11.78 15.47 4.38
C GLY A 321 11.08 16.37 3.36
N HIS A 322 11.71 16.70 2.23
CA HIS A 322 11.13 17.55 1.19
C HIS A 322 10.38 16.75 0.13
N GLY A 323 9.42 17.40 -0.54
CA GLY A 323 8.65 16.81 -1.63
C GLY A 323 7.49 15.92 -1.18
N PHE A 324 7.17 15.90 0.10
CA PHE A 324 6.05 15.12 0.64
C PHE A 324 4.77 15.32 -0.18
N GLN A 325 4.12 14.21 -0.55
CA GLN A 325 2.88 14.20 -1.30
C GLN A 325 1.85 13.28 -0.67
N ASP A 326 0.59 13.59 -0.92
CA ASP A 326 -0.56 12.76 -0.61
C ASP A 326 -1.71 13.11 -1.56
N HIS A 327 -2.65 12.21 -1.77
CA HIS A 327 -3.84 12.48 -2.57
C HIS A 327 -4.86 13.27 -1.75
N PRO A 328 -5.21 14.50 -2.14
CA PRO A 328 -6.32 15.21 -1.55
C PRO A 328 -7.63 14.60 -2.06
N ALA A 329 -8.55 14.33 -1.15
CA ALA A 329 -9.83 13.74 -1.44
C ALA A 329 -11.00 14.52 -0.85
N VAL A 330 -12.19 14.35 -1.43
CA VAL A 330 -13.46 14.86 -0.89
C VAL A 330 -14.57 13.85 -1.11
N GLY A 331 -15.45 13.68 -0.12
CA GLY A 331 -16.60 12.78 -0.21
C GLY A 331 -17.87 13.51 -0.67
N CYS A 332 -18.63 12.89 -1.57
CA CYS A 332 -20.03 13.25 -1.86
C CYS A 332 -20.92 12.11 -1.36
N VAL A 333 -21.95 12.41 -0.59
CA VAL A 333 -22.75 11.41 0.11
C VAL A 333 -24.22 11.54 -0.21
N TRP A 334 -24.85 10.41 -0.48
CA TRP A 334 -26.29 10.30 -0.71
C TRP A 334 -26.95 9.40 0.34
N GLU A 335 -28.04 9.88 0.91
CA GLU A 335 -28.92 9.09 1.77
C GLU A 335 -29.63 8.03 0.90
N CYS A 336 -29.58 6.78 1.34
CA CYS A 336 -30.21 5.68 0.62
C CYS A 336 -31.73 5.72 0.73
N SER A 337 -32.42 5.35 -0.36
CA SER A 337 -33.88 5.16 -0.38
C SER A 337 -34.32 3.96 0.47
N GLN A 338 -33.43 2.95 0.59
CA GLN A 338 -33.62 1.75 1.39
C GLN A 338 -32.27 1.39 2.06
N PRO A 339 -32.28 0.67 3.20
CA PRO A 339 -31.04 0.16 3.80
C PRO A 339 -30.27 -0.70 2.80
N LEU A 340 -29.00 -0.40 2.62
CA LEU A 340 -28.08 -1.18 1.80
C LEU A 340 -27.19 -2.06 2.68
N PRO A 341 -26.82 -3.26 2.21
CA PRO A 341 -25.80 -4.04 2.88
C PRO A 341 -24.51 -3.23 3.02
N ARG A 342 -23.88 -3.29 4.17
CA ARG A 342 -22.58 -2.67 4.38
C ARG A 342 -21.52 -3.38 3.53
N ASP A 343 -20.76 -2.60 2.80
CA ASP A 343 -19.61 -3.10 2.05
C ASP A 343 -18.38 -3.36 2.95
N VAL A 344 -17.61 -4.35 2.55
CA VAL A 344 -16.31 -4.65 3.17
C VAL A 344 -15.27 -3.60 2.78
N ALA A 345 -15.38 -3.06 1.55
CA ALA A 345 -14.45 -2.14 0.90
C ALA A 345 -15.16 -1.43 -0.26
N PRO A 346 -14.55 -0.43 -0.90
CA PRO A 346 -15.09 0.18 -2.11
C PRO A 346 -15.50 -0.86 -3.17
N ASP A 347 -16.64 -0.62 -3.82
CA ASP A 347 -17.31 -1.54 -4.73
C ASP A 347 -17.01 -1.26 -6.19
N ALA A 348 -16.74 -0.01 -6.52
CA ALA A 348 -16.37 0.42 -7.86
C ALA A 348 -15.26 1.47 -7.79
N VAL A 349 -14.43 1.48 -8.81
CA VAL A 349 -13.41 2.49 -9.04
C VAL A 349 -13.55 3.05 -10.45
N LEU A 350 -13.43 4.36 -10.55
CA LEU A 350 -13.32 5.10 -11.81
C LEU A 350 -12.02 5.89 -11.79
N PHE A 351 -11.22 5.79 -12.85
CA PHE A 351 -10.18 6.74 -13.17
C PHE A 351 -10.59 7.55 -14.39
N CYS A 352 -10.34 8.85 -14.37
CA CYS A 352 -10.63 9.71 -15.50
C CYS A 352 -9.69 10.92 -15.55
N LYS A 353 -9.67 11.59 -16.69
CA LYS A 353 -8.94 12.84 -16.90
C LYS A 353 -9.83 14.03 -16.56
N SER A 354 -9.27 15.05 -15.92
CA SER A 354 -9.97 16.32 -15.67
C SER A 354 -10.21 17.10 -16.97
N ASP A 355 -9.31 16.95 -17.94
CA ASP A 355 -9.45 17.47 -19.30
C ASP A 355 -8.75 16.55 -20.32
N SER A 356 -9.04 16.77 -21.61
CA SER A 356 -8.48 15.98 -22.72
C SER A 356 -6.98 16.17 -22.93
N GLY A 357 -6.39 17.20 -22.34
CA GLY A 357 -4.96 17.52 -22.44
C GLY A 357 -4.09 16.79 -21.39
N SER A 358 -4.71 16.19 -20.37
CA SER A 358 -3.97 15.40 -19.37
C SER A 358 -3.33 14.17 -20.01
N ALA A 359 -2.05 13.91 -19.69
CA ALA A 359 -1.32 12.77 -20.25
C ALA A 359 -1.83 11.41 -19.76
N SER A 360 -2.40 11.38 -18.57
CA SER A 360 -2.95 10.20 -17.90
C SER A 360 -4.09 10.60 -16.97
N PRO A 361 -4.88 9.65 -16.44
CA PRO A 361 -5.91 9.95 -15.45
C PRO A 361 -5.33 10.71 -14.26
N ASP A 362 -6.02 11.78 -13.87
CA ASP A 362 -5.65 12.63 -12.74
C ASP A 362 -6.74 12.64 -11.65
N PHE A 363 -7.88 12.02 -11.89
CA PHE A 363 -8.93 11.73 -10.90
C PHE A 363 -9.09 10.23 -10.65
N GLN A 364 -9.31 9.88 -9.38
CA GLN A 364 -9.83 8.59 -8.96
C GLN A 364 -11.12 8.80 -8.17
N ILE A 365 -12.17 8.09 -8.50
CA ILE A 365 -13.44 8.10 -7.77
C ILE A 365 -13.72 6.69 -7.27
N LEU A 366 -13.89 6.55 -5.96
CA LEU A 366 -14.24 5.28 -5.31
C LEU A 366 -15.68 5.33 -4.84
N GLN A 367 -16.49 4.35 -5.25
CA GLN A 367 -17.85 4.18 -4.76
C GLN A 367 -17.85 3.18 -3.59
N ALA A 368 -18.49 3.56 -2.48
CA ALA A 368 -18.59 2.72 -1.29
C ALA A 368 -19.93 2.92 -0.55
N VAL A 369 -20.35 1.90 0.19
CA VAL A 369 -21.48 1.95 1.11
C VAL A 369 -20.97 1.82 2.53
N PHE A 370 -21.27 2.81 3.38
CA PHE A 370 -20.87 2.82 4.80
C PHE A 370 -22.09 2.93 5.69
N ASP A 371 -22.06 2.30 6.86
CA ASP A 371 -23.01 2.60 7.92
C ASP A 371 -22.67 3.94 8.62
N ALA A 372 -23.58 4.41 9.47
CA ALA A 372 -23.41 5.71 10.16
C ALA A 372 -22.15 5.76 11.05
N GLN A 373 -21.75 4.63 11.64
CA GLN A 373 -20.60 4.57 12.52
C GLN A 373 -19.29 4.65 11.72
N ASP A 374 -19.22 3.95 10.60
CA ASP A 374 -18.07 3.96 9.71
C ASP A 374 -17.95 5.30 8.97
N ALA A 375 -19.08 5.84 8.50
CA ALA A 375 -19.15 7.16 7.88
C ALA A 375 -18.60 8.26 8.82
N ALA A 376 -18.97 8.23 10.09
CA ALA A 376 -18.47 9.19 11.09
C ALA A 376 -16.95 9.11 11.28
N LYS A 377 -16.36 7.91 11.26
CA LYS A 377 -14.89 7.74 11.32
C LYS A 377 -14.16 8.29 10.10
N LEU A 378 -14.83 8.27 8.95
CA LEU A 378 -14.31 8.83 7.69
C LEU A 378 -14.68 10.31 7.51
N GLY A 379 -15.29 10.93 8.53
CA GLY A 379 -15.70 12.33 8.50
C GLY A 379 -17.00 12.59 7.72
N ALA A 380 -17.77 11.55 7.41
CA ALA A 380 -19.08 11.67 6.77
C ALA A 380 -20.21 11.61 7.81
N PRO A 381 -21.26 12.45 7.70
CA PRO A 381 -22.24 12.65 8.77
C PRO A 381 -23.40 11.64 8.83
N ALA A 382 -23.58 10.78 7.83
CA ALA A 382 -24.73 9.89 7.77
C ALA A 382 -24.41 8.59 7.01
N SER A 383 -25.15 7.53 7.34
CA SER A 383 -25.17 6.29 6.58
C SER A 383 -25.73 6.54 5.16
N GLY A 384 -25.06 5.99 4.17
CA GLY A 384 -25.45 6.13 2.79
C GLY A 384 -24.40 5.53 1.88
N TRP A 385 -24.54 5.75 0.60
CA TRP A 385 -23.47 5.47 -0.32
C TRP A 385 -22.69 6.76 -0.66
N THR A 386 -21.43 6.59 -0.93
CA THR A 386 -20.48 7.69 -1.05
C THR A 386 -19.67 7.54 -2.32
N LEU A 387 -19.39 8.67 -2.99
CA LEU A 387 -18.32 8.80 -3.95
C LEU A 387 -17.18 9.59 -3.31
N PHE A 388 -16.01 8.98 -3.17
CA PHE A 388 -14.78 9.65 -2.77
C PHE A 388 -14.02 10.04 -4.02
N GLY A 389 -14.03 11.33 -4.33
CA GLY A 389 -13.23 11.90 -5.41
C GLY A 389 -11.84 12.29 -4.92
N ASN A 390 -10.81 11.85 -5.64
CA ASN A 390 -9.41 12.12 -5.33
C ASN A 390 -8.70 12.75 -6.52
N VAL A 391 -7.80 13.71 -6.26
CA VAL A 391 -6.79 14.14 -7.24
C VAL A 391 -5.57 13.24 -7.09
N VAL A 392 -5.29 12.40 -8.10
CA VAL A 392 -4.22 11.39 -8.03
C VAL A 392 -2.89 11.81 -8.65
N GLN A 393 -2.81 13.03 -9.18
CA GLN A 393 -1.57 13.67 -9.63
C GLN A 393 -1.44 15.08 -9.06
N PRO A 394 -1.41 15.25 -7.72
CA PRO A 394 -1.33 16.57 -7.11
C PRO A 394 0.03 17.23 -7.42
N LYS A 395 -0.01 18.54 -7.67
CA LYS A 395 1.18 19.38 -7.86
C LYS A 395 1.74 19.91 -6.53
N SER A 396 0.91 20.00 -5.52
CA SER A 396 1.30 20.45 -4.18
C SER A 396 2.38 19.56 -3.58
N ARG A 397 3.34 20.20 -2.92
CA ARG A 397 4.44 19.53 -2.23
C ARG A 397 4.53 20.02 -0.81
N GLY A 398 4.72 19.08 0.09
CA GLY A 398 4.89 19.32 1.51
C GLY A 398 6.32 19.13 1.98
N GLN A 399 6.48 19.27 3.29
CA GLN A 399 7.75 19.11 3.97
C GLN A 399 7.55 18.50 5.36
N ILE A 400 8.49 17.68 5.75
CA ILE A 400 8.60 17.10 7.09
C ILE A 400 9.86 17.66 7.73
N ARG A 401 9.75 18.17 8.97
CA ARG A 401 10.86 18.75 9.73
C ARG A 401 10.89 18.23 11.17
N LEU A 402 12.06 18.25 11.76
CA LEU A 402 12.22 17.99 13.19
C LEU A 402 11.67 19.14 14.03
N THR A 403 11.24 18.82 15.23
CA THR A 403 10.96 19.81 16.30
C THR A 403 12.01 19.77 17.41
N GLY A 404 12.84 18.71 17.42
CA GLY A 404 13.94 18.52 18.35
C GLY A 404 14.80 17.30 17.99
N PRO A 405 15.87 17.07 18.75
CA PRO A 405 16.84 16.02 18.43
C PRO A 405 16.44 14.63 18.97
N ASP A 406 15.49 14.55 19.90
CA ASP A 406 15.16 13.29 20.55
C ASP A 406 14.18 12.44 19.74
N PRO A 407 14.28 11.11 19.80
CA PRO A 407 13.37 10.21 19.10
C PRO A 407 11.89 10.41 19.45
N ASP A 408 11.59 10.86 20.68
CA ASP A 408 10.24 11.10 21.17
C ASP A 408 9.71 12.48 20.78
N ASP A 409 10.55 13.39 20.27
CA ASP A 409 10.09 14.69 19.79
C ASP A 409 9.06 14.53 18.68
N PRO A 410 7.97 15.31 18.71
CA PRO A 410 6.97 15.27 17.66
C PRO A 410 7.56 15.71 16.32
N ILE A 411 6.96 15.27 15.24
CA ILE A 411 7.36 15.67 13.89
C ILE A 411 6.46 16.80 13.39
N HIS A 412 7.06 17.79 12.77
CA HIS A 412 6.34 18.90 12.13
C HIS A 412 6.07 18.53 10.67
N ILE A 413 4.80 18.51 10.25
CA ILE A 413 4.38 18.08 8.92
C ILE A 413 3.59 19.18 8.23
N GLU A 414 4.22 19.87 7.31
CA GLU A 414 3.56 20.78 6.39
C GLU A 414 3.10 19.96 5.16
N ALA A 415 1.91 19.36 5.23
CA ALA A 415 1.41 18.55 4.13
C ALA A 415 1.10 19.36 2.86
N ASN A 416 0.83 20.64 3.00
CA ASN A 416 0.52 21.60 1.94
C ASN A 416 -0.57 21.12 0.94
N LEU A 417 -1.51 20.30 1.40
CA LEU A 417 -2.63 19.87 0.56
C LEU A 417 -3.35 21.10 -0.01
N LEU A 418 -3.63 21.05 -1.32
CA LEU A 418 -4.28 22.15 -2.06
C LEU A 418 -3.49 23.48 -2.03
N HIS A 419 -2.16 23.44 -1.82
CA HIS A 419 -1.32 24.64 -1.90
C HIS A 419 -1.34 25.23 -3.31
N GLU A 420 -1.17 24.38 -4.32
CA GLU A 420 -1.20 24.77 -5.73
C GLU A 420 -2.62 25.13 -6.19
N PRO A 421 -2.79 26.22 -6.97
CA PRO A 421 -4.10 26.62 -7.52
C PRO A 421 -4.73 25.51 -8.36
N ASP A 422 -3.93 24.77 -9.11
CA ASP A 422 -4.39 23.70 -9.99
C ASP A 422 -5.01 22.56 -9.17
N ASP A 423 -4.42 22.18 -8.03
CA ASP A 423 -4.99 21.14 -7.16
C ASP A 423 -6.35 21.55 -6.58
N ARG A 424 -6.51 22.83 -6.22
CA ARG A 424 -7.80 23.37 -5.75
C ARG A 424 -8.86 23.31 -6.84
N LYS A 425 -8.50 23.71 -8.06
CA LYS A 425 -9.37 23.61 -9.22
C LYS A 425 -9.72 22.15 -9.52
N SER A 426 -8.72 21.29 -9.56
CA SER A 426 -8.92 19.86 -9.85
C SER A 426 -9.83 19.19 -8.83
N LEU A 427 -9.63 19.42 -7.50
CA LEU A 427 -10.50 18.81 -6.49
C LEU A 427 -11.93 19.34 -6.55
N LEU A 428 -12.12 20.61 -6.89
CA LEU A 428 -13.44 21.19 -7.11
C LEU A 428 -14.14 20.55 -8.33
N GLU A 429 -13.44 20.39 -9.46
CA GLU A 429 -13.98 19.71 -10.63
C GLU A 429 -14.28 18.23 -10.36
N CYS A 430 -13.39 17.56 -9.61
CA CYS A 430 -13.65 16.19 -9.15
C CYS A 430 -14.92 16.08 -8.29
N ALA A 431 -15.15 17.04 -7.38
CA ALA A 431 -16.37 17.09 -6.59
C ALA A 431 -17.63 17.31 -7.45
N LYS A 432 -17.55 18.18 -8.48
CA LYS A 432 -18.64 18.37 -9.45
C LYS A 432 -18.94 17.08 -10.21
N LEU A 433 -17.89 16.42 -10.71
CA LEU A 433 -18.02 15.15 -11.43
C LEU A 433 -18.64 14.06 -10.53
N CYS A 434 -18.22 13.96 -9.27
CA CYS A 434 -18.87 13.04 -8.32
C CYS A 434 -20.36 13.32 -8.20
N ARG A 435 -20.77 14.59 -8.12
CA ARG A 435 -22.19 14.97 -8.03
C ARG A 435 -22.95 14.65 -9.33
N GLU A 436 -22.35 14.90 -10.48
CA GLU A 436 -22.94 14.56 -11.78
C GLU A 436 -23.15 13.05 -11.88
N ILE A 437 -22.13 12.25 -11.60
CA ILE A 437 -22.21 10.79 -11.59
C ILE A 437 -23.26 10.30 -10.60
N GLY A 438 -23.23 10.82 -9.36
CA GLY A 438 -24.16 10.40 -8.31
C GLY A 438 -25.63 10.71 -8.60
N ASN A 439 -25.92 11.62 -9.52
CA ASN A 439 -27.27 11.98 -9.94
C ASN A 439 -27.68 11.38 -11.30
N LEU A 440 -26.90 10.46 -11.86
CA LEU A 440 -27.28 9.74 -13.09
C LEU A 440 -28.56 8.92 -12.90
N ASP A 441 -29.35 8.80 -13.96
CA ASP A 441 -30.65 8.11 -13.92
C ASP A 441 -30.58 6.69 -13.36
N ALA A 442 -29.52 5.95 -13.69
CA ALA A 442 -29.31 4.59 -13.20
C ALA A 442 -29.19 4.52 -11.66
N LEU A 443 -28.72 5.58 -11.01
CA LEU A 443 -28.54 5.64 -9.56
C LEU A 443 -29.78 6.15 -8.80
N ARG A 444 -30.74 6.78 -9.48
CA ARG A 444 -31.96 7.34 -8.85
C ARG A 444 -32.74 6.36 -7.96
N PRO A 445 -32.88 5.06 -8.28
CA PRO A 445 -33.59 4.14 -7.42
C PRO A 445 -32.97 3.97 -6.02
N PHE A 446 -31.67 4.24 -5.89
CA PHE A 446 -30.90 4.05 -4.67
C PHE A 446 -30.74 5.32 -3.84
N LEU A 447 -31.18 6.47 -4.34
CA LEU A 447 -31.01 7.72 -3.62
C LEU A 447 -32.34 8.33 -3.19
N ARG A 448 -32.32 8.82 -1.96
CA ARG A 448 -33.38 9.65 -1.39
C ARG A 448 -33.08 11.12 -1.59
N ARG A 449 -31.84 11.51 -1.26
CA ARG A 449 -31.33 12.87 -1.44
C ARG A 449 -29.81 12.90 -1.32
N GLU A 450 -29.20 13.89 -1.95
CA GLU A 450 -27.81 14.25 -1.68
C GLU A 450 -27.73 14.92 -0.30
N THR A 451 -26.89 14.38 0.61
CA THR A 451 -26.69 14.91 1.96
C THR A 451 -25.44 15.77 2.03
N LEU A 452 -24.38 15.39 1.30
CA LEU A 452 -23.15 16.13 1.18
C LEU A 452 -22.70 16.20 -0.29
N PRO A 453 -22.35 17.39 -0.76
CA PRO A 453 -22.53 18.70 -0.14
C PRO A 453 -23.99 19.21 -0.07
N GLY A 454 -24.96 18.53 -0.67
CA GLY A 454 -26.36 18.96 -0.72
C GLY A 454 -26.60 20.10 -1.73
N LYS A 455 -27.69 20.84 -1.58
CA LYS A 455 -28.04 21.94 -2.49
C LYS A 455 -27.18 23.17 -2.21
N LEU A 456 -26.06 23.33 -2.92
CA LEU A 456 -25.14 24.43 -2.77
C LEU A 456 -24.99 25.26 -4.05
N LYS A 457 -24.75 26.58 -3.92
CA LYS A 457 -24.26 27.43 -4.99
C LYS A 457 -22.77 27.15 -5.25
N GLN A 458 -22.22 27.62 -6.38
CA GLN A 458 -20.82 27.41 -6.76
C GLN A 458 -19.82 27.82 -5.66
N THR A 459 -19.97 29.03 -5.11
CA THR A 459 -19.09 29.57 -4.07
C THR A 459 -19.11 28.75 -2.78
N THR A 460 -20.25 28.15 -2.47
CA THR A 460 -20.43 27.29 -1.30
C THR A 460 -19.90 25.87 -1.55
N LEU A 461 -19.82 25.43 -2.82
CA LEU A 461 -19.16 24.18 -3.17
C LEU A 461 -17.63 24.27 -2.98
N GLU A 462 -17.01 25.39 -3.37
CA GLU A 462 -15.59 25.63 -3.09
C GLU A 462 -15.30 25.63 -1.59
N GLU A 463 -16.16 26.27 -0.81
CA GLU A 463 -16.04 26.25 0.65
C GLU A 463 -16.24 24.86 1.23
N TYR A 464 -17.19 24.08 0.71
CA TYR A 464 -17.37 22.67 1.07
C TYR A 464 -16.11 21.85 0.79
N VAL A 465 -15.51 21.99 -0.39
CA VAL A 465 -14.27 21.27 -0.76
C VAL A 465 -13.15 21.65 0.20
N ARG A 466 -12.94 22.93 0.52
CA ARG A 466 -11.91 23.39 1.48
C ARG A 466 -12.16 22.86 2.89
N ASN A 467 -13.41 22.81 3.33
CA ASN A 467 -13.79 22.32 4.66
C ASN A 467 -13.83 20.77 4.73
N GLY A 468 -14.11 20.10 3.62
CA GLY A 468 -14.27 18.65 3.53
C GLY A 468 -13.04 17.90 3.01
N ALA A 469 -12.06 18.60 2.44
CA ALA A 469 -10.86 17.95 1.92
C ALA A 469 -10.08 17.23 3.02
N LEU A 470 -9.61 16.03 2.70
CA LEU A 470 -8.89 15.12 3.59
C LEU A 470 -7.71 14.45 2.87
N SER A 471 -6.78 13.90 3.63
CA SER A 471 -5.76 12.97 3.15
C SER A 471 -6.40 11.64 2.78
N PHE A 472 -5.95 11.05 1.68
CA PHE A 472 -6.40 9.69 1.31
C PHE A 472 -5.41 8.59 1.73
N TRP A 473 -4.55 8.90 2.71
CA TRP A 473 -3.57 7.99 3.33
C TRP A 473 -2.54 7.43 2.33
N HIS A 474 -2.15 8.23 1.33
CA HIS A 474 -1.18 7.87 0.30
C HIS A 474 0.12 8.69 0.42
N GLN A 475 0.60 8.89 1.65
CA GLN A 475 1.79 9.66 1.96
C GLN A 475 3.04 9.06 1.31
N THR A 476 3.80 9.89 0.56
CA THR A 476 4.97 9.47 -0.23
C THR A 476 5.99 10.61 -0.40
N SER A 477 7.06 10.34 -1.13
CA SER A 477 7.95 11.31 -1.79
C SER A 477 8.83 12.16 -0.88
N SER A 478 8.96 11.85 0.40
CA SER A 478 9.73 12.63 1.39
C SER A 478 11.23 12.30 1.44
N ALA A 479 11.70 11.35 0.61
CA ALA A 479 13.10 10.99 0.43
C ALA A 479 13.30 10.49 -1.01
N LYS A 480 12.92 11.32 -1.99
CA LYS A 480 12.70 10.90 -3.38
C LYS A 480 13.93 10.30 -4.06
N MET A 481 13.68 9.32 -4.89
CA MET A 481 14.62 8.78 -5.87
C MET A 481 14.77 9.75 -7.04
N GLY A 482 15.99 9.90 -7.51
CA GLY A 482 16.27 10.73 -8.68
C GLY A 482 17.74 11.10 -8.81
N ARG A 483 18.04 12.09 -9.66
CA ARG A 483 19.40 12.52 -9.99
C ARG A 483 19.64 14.01 -9.82
N ASP A 484 18.65 14.73 -9.30
CA ASP A 484 18.77 16.16 -9.03
C ASP A 484 19.30 16.43 -7.60
N ALA A 485 19.55 17.70 -7.29
CA ALA A 485 20.11 18.12 -6.02
C ALA A 485 19.18 17.85 -4.81
N MET A 486 17.89 17.61 -5.04
CA MET A 486 16.91 17.25 -4.01
C MET A 486 16.65 15.75 -3.93
N SER A 487 17.37 14.94 -4.69
CA SER A 487 17.25 13.48 -4.61
C SER A 487 18.00 12.93 -3.42
N VAL A 488 17.37 12.01 -2.70
CA VAL A 488 17.92 11.39 -1.49
C VAL A 488 18.55 10.03 -1.80
N VAL A 489 17.96 9.28 -2.73
CA VAL A 489 18.47 8.00 -3.19
C VAL A 489 18.64 7.97 -4.71
N ASP A 490 19.57 7.14 -5.16
CA ASP A 490 19.77 6.83 -6.59
C ASP A 490 18.76 5.76 -7.10
N GLY A 491 18.90 5.37 -8.37
CA GLY A 491 18.08 4.32 -9.00
C GLY A 491 18.26 2.93 -8.36
N ASN A 492 19.36 2.71 -7.64
CA ASN A 492 19.62 1.51 -6.84
C ASN A 492 19.16 1.65 -5.38
N LEU A 493 18.41 2.71 -5.06
CA LEU A 493 17.88 3.00 -3.73
C LEU A 493 18.95 3.29 -2.66
N LYS A 494 20.22 3.50 -3.04
CA LYS A 494 21.28 3.89 -2.11
C LYS A 494 21.15 5.35 -1.73
N VAL A 495 21.36 5.62 -0.44
CA VAL A 495 21.37 7.00 0.06
C VAL A 495 22.67 7.69 -0.39
N TYR A 496 22.54 8.83 -1.07
CA TYR A 496 23.68 9.56 -1.59
C TYR A 496 24.72 9.93 -0.51
N GLY A 497 25.98 9.60 -0.81
CA GLY A 497 27.12 9.93 0.04
C GLY A 497 27.29 9.07 1.28
N LEU A 498 26.58 7.95 1.38
CA LEU A 498 26.68 6.98 2.45
C LEU A 498 26.83 5.56 1.91
N ASP A 499 27.54 4.72 2.67
CA ASP A 499 27.69 3.31 2.39
C ASP A 499 26.79 2.48 3.29
N ASN A 500 26.34 1.31 2.82
CA ASN A 500 25.54 0.33 3.55
C ASN A 500 24.14 0.81 4.00
N LEU A 501 23.59 1.80 3.31
CA LEU A 501 22.25 2.32 3.61
C LEU A 501 21.40 2.42 2.34
N ARG A 502 20.21 1.81 2.38
CA ARG A 502 19.15 1.97 1.36
C ARG A 502 17.86 2.44 1.98
N ILE A 503 17.02 3.07 1.17
CA ILE A 503 15.63 3.35 1.51
C ILE A 503 14.74 2.54 0.58
N ALA A 504 13.85 1.74 1.15
CA ALA A 504 12.90 0.94 0.39
C ALA A 504 11.50 1.07 0.99
N ASP A 505 10.84 2.19 0.74
CA ASP A 505 9.43 2.43 1.07
C ASP A 505 8.85 3.56 0.21
N GLY A 506 7.61 3.98 0.47
CA GLY A 506 6.93 5.02 -0.30
C GLY A 506 7.59 6.40 -0.28
N SER A 507 8.54 6.65 0.65
CA SER A 507 9.25 7.93 0.70
C SER A 507 10.13 8.17 -0.53
N ILE A 508 10.58 7.09 -1.21
CA ILE A 508 11.46 7.22 -2.39
C ILE A 508 10.72 7.57 -3.68
N MET A 509 9.41 7.49 -3.71
CA MET A 509 8.65 7.77 -4.92
C MET A 509 8.98 9.18 -5.45
N PRO A 510 9.37 9.35 -6.73
CA PRO A 510 9.61 10.69 -7.30
C PRO A 510 8.32 11.54 -7.34
N ARG A 511 7.19 10.87 -7.49
CA ARG A 511 5.84 11.39 -7.28
C ARG A 511 4.91 10.27 -6.80
N VAL A 512 3.80 10.63 -6.16
CA VAL A 512 2.76 9.66 -5.79
C VAL A 512 2.17 9.03 -7.06
N THR A 513 1.94 7.71 -7.03
CA THR A 513 1.39 6.95 -8.18
C THR A 513 -0.11 7.16 -8.33
N THR A 514 -0.63 7.02 -9.54
CA THR A 514 -2.06 7.08 -9.86
C THR A 514 -2.82 5.95 -9.16
N GLY A 515 -3.52 6.28 -8.07
CA GLY A 515 -4.28 5.34 -7.23
C GLY A 515 -3.56 4.96 -5.93
N ASN A 516 -4.03 3.87 -5.31
CA ASN A 516 -3.56 3.44 -3.99
C ASN A 516 -2.10 2.98 -4.03
N THR A 517 -1.34 3.28 -2.99
CA THR A 517 0.15 3.17 -2.99
C THR A 517 0.70 1.85 -2.45
N MET A 518 -0.15 0.93 -1.96
CA MET A 518 0.34 -0.34 -1.37
C MET A 518 1.06 -1.23 -2.40
N ALA A 519 0.49 -1.46 -3.58
CA ALA A 519 1.11 -2.28 -4.60
C ALA A 519 2.41 -1.68 -5.14
N PRO A 520 2.51 -0.36 -5.41
CA PRO A 520 3.79 0.30 -5.69
C PRO A 520 4.85 0.09 -4.60
N CYS A 521 4.49 0.15 -3.31
CA CYS A 521 5.42 -0.14 -2.22
C CYS A 521 5.91 -1.60 -2.24
N VAL A 522 5.08 -2.56 -2.66
CA VAL A 522 5.51 -3.95 -2.85
C VAL A 522 6.55 -4.05 -3.99
N ILE A 523 6.36 -3.34 -5.09
CA ILE A 523 7.35 -3.27 -6.18
C ILE A 523 8.67 -2.66 -5.71
N ILE A 524 8.61 -1.58 -4.91
CA ILE A 524 9.83 -1.00 -4.33
C ILE A 524 10.60 -2.04 -3.51
N GLY A 525 9.91 -2.86 -2.71
CA GLY A 525 10.52 -3.94 -1.95
C GLY A 525 11.11 -5.05 -2.84
N GLU A 526 10.41 -5.47 -3.90
CA GLU A 526 10.91 -6.47 -4.87
C GLU A 526 12.15 -5.94 -5.60
N ARG A 527 12.11 -4.70 -6.10
CA ARG A 527 13.25 -4.06 -6.76
C ARG A 527 14.45 -3.91 -5.82
N ALA A 528 14.22 -3.44 -4.59
CA ALA A 528 15.26 -3.36 -3.58
C ALA A 528 15.95 -4.72 -3.38
N THR A 529 15.17 -5.79 -3.30
CA THR A 529 15.73 -7.14 -3.10
C THR A 529 16.49 -7.65 -4.33
N GLU A 530 15.99 -7.41 -5.55
CA GLU A 530 16.71 -7.75 -6.78
C GLU A 530 18.08 -7.07 -6.81
N ILE A 531 18.11 -5.76 -6.57
CA ILE A 531 19.34 -4.97 -6.54
C ILE A 531 20.31 -5.46 -5.46
N ILE A 532 19.82 -5.72 -4.23
CA ILE A 532 20.65 -6.23 -3.13
C ILE A 532 21.23 -7.59 -3.48
N ARG A 533 20.44 -8.50 -4.07
CA ARG A 533 20.93 -9.82 -4.46
C ARG A 533 22.03 -9.73 -5.52
N ASP A 534 21.83 -8.92 -6.54
CA ASP A 534 22.80 -8.74 -7.61
C ASP A 534 24.10 -8.15 -7.06
N GLU A 535 24.03 -7.12 -6.21
CA GLU A 535 25.20 -6.43 -5.67
C GLU A 535 26.02 -7.29 -4.72
N HIS A 536 25.34 -8.05 -3.85
CA HIS A 536 25.99 -8.93 -2.89
C HIS A 536 26.22 -10.35 -3.42
N GLN A 537 25.94 -10.61 -4.71
CA GLN A 537 26.08 -11.90 -5.37
C GLN A 537 25.37 -13.04 -4.58
N LEU A 538 24.17 -12.74 -4.09
CA LEU A 538 23.40 -13.68 -3.29
C LEU A 538 22.69 -14.69 -4.19
N GLU A 539 23.05 -15.95 -4.08
CA GLU A 539 22.34 -17.01 -4.79
C GLU A 539 20.88 -17.09 -4.35
N THR A 540 19.97 -17.18 -5.30
CA THR A 540 18.62 -17.66 -5.02
C THR A 540 18.71 -19.12 -4.68
N ALA A 541 18.26 -19.54 -3.50
CA ALA A 541 18.22 -20.95 -3.15
C ALA A 541 17.52 -21.73 -4.28
N SER A 542 18.30 -22.47 -5.06
CA SER A 542 17.77 -23.38 -6.07
C SER A 542 17.13 -24.56 -5.32
N VAL A 543 15.82 -24.49 -5.10
CA VAL A 543 15.07 -25.67 -4.68
C VAL A 543 15.15 -26.64 -5.86
N SER A 544 16.03 -27.63 -5.73
CA SER A 544 16.21 -28.63 -6.77
C SER A 544 14.87 -29.32 -7.01
N ARG A 545 14.45 -29.39 -8.28
CA ARG A 545 13.24 -30.09 -8.72
C ARG A 545 13.32 -31.61 -8.43
N SER A 546 14.46 -32.11 -7.98
CA SER A 546 14.71 -33.55 -7.80
C SER A 546 14.07 -34.14 -6.54
N ASP A 547 13.74 -33.34 -5.52
CA ASP A 547 13.25 -33.92 -4.25
C ASP A 547 11.73 -34.00 -4.13
N ARG A 548 10.97 -33.69 -5.19
CA ARG A 548 9.49 -33.64 -5.16
C ARG A 548 8.79 -34.78 -5.91
N PHE A 549 9.52 -35.64 -6.63
CA PHE A 549 8.90 -36.71 -7.41
C PHE A 549 9.15 -38.13 -6.87
N LEU A 550 9.71 -38.24 -5.68
CA LEU A 550 9.94 -39.54 -5.04
C LEU A 550 9.02 -39.70 -3.83
N ASN A 551 7.71 -39.75 -4.02
CA ASN A 551 6.77 -40.41 -3.11
C ASN A 551 5.30 -40.07 -3.46
N VAL A 552 4.88 -40.33 -4.67
CA VAL A 552 3.49 -40.62 -4.98
C VAL A 552 3.47 -41.85 -5.88
N GLU A 553 3.37 -43.01 -5.26
CA GLU A 553 2.97 -44.22 -5.98
C GLU A 553 1.53 -44.01 -6.50
N PRO A 554 1.23 -44.32 -7.76
CA PRO A 554 -0.13 -44.28 -8.26
C PRO A 554 -0.92 -45.42 -7.61
N GLN A 555 -1.83 -45.11 -6.72
CA GLN A 555 -2.85 -46.07 -6.31
C GLN A 555 -3.65 -46.48 -7.55
N SER A 556 -3.48 -47.76 -7.94
CA SER A 556 -4.23 -48.42 -8.97
C SER A 556 -5.73 -48.35 -8.65
N LEU A 557 -6.47 -47.62 -9.45
CA LEU A 557 -7.93 -47.73 -9.50
C LEU A 557 -8.30 -49.12 -10.04
N SER A 558 -8.69 -50.00 -9.14
CA SER A 558 -9.34 -51.27 -9.50
C SER A 558 -10.68 -50.95 -10.17
N LYS A 559 -10.81 -51.44 -11.41
CA LYS A 559 -12.06 -51.50 -12.15
C LYS A 559 -13.06 -52.35 -11.37
N SER A 560 -14.16 -51.81 -10.95
CA SER A 560 -15.38 -52.55 -10.60
C SER A 560 -16.40 -52.30 -11.72
N THR A 561 -16.76 -53.38 -12.34
CA THR A 561 -17.72 -53.56 -13.44
C THR A 561 -19.16 -53.40 -12.95
N ALA A 562 -19.97 -52.93 -13.89
CA ALA A 562 -21.40 -53.18 -14.10
C ALA A 562 -22.43 -52.42 -13.20
N ASN A 563 -23.21 -51.53 -13.78
CA ASN A 563 -24.53 -51.91 -14.29
C ASN A 563 -25.11 -50.84 -15.22
N GLN A 564 -25.47 -51.31 -16.42
CA GLN A 564 -26.41 -50.63 -17.31
C GLN A 564 -27.79 -50.68 -16.67
N GLN A 565 -28.53 -49.57 -16.68
CA GLN A 565 -29.96 -49.58 -17.06
C GLN A 565 -30.53 -48.16 -17.09
N THR A 566 -31.18 -47.92 -18.22
CA THR A 566 -32.34 -47.09 -18.54
C THR A 566 -32.08 -45.60 -18.80
N ALA A 567 -31.97 -45.30 -20.08
CA ALA A 567 -32.47 -44.08 -20.71
C ALA A 567 -34.00 -44.15 -20.69
N GLU A 568 -34.64 -43.02 -20.42
CA GLU A 568 -35.88 -42.60 -21.06
C GLU A 568 -36.32 -41.20 -20.58
N ASN A 569 -36.49 -40.31 -21.58
CA ASN A 569 -37.50 -39.27 -21.71
C ASN A 569 -37.61 -38.14 -20.66
N TYR A 570 -37.34 -36.95 -21.11
CA TYR A 570 -38.31 -35.87 -21.11
C TYR A 570 -37.86 -34.77 -22.11
N ASN A 571 -38.36 -34.92 -23.35
CA ASN A 571 -38.70 -33.74 -24.19
C ASN A 571 -40.13 -33.32 -23.83
N ASP A 572 -40.34 -32.08 -23.86
CA ASP A 572 -41.57 -31.33 -24.17
C ASP A 572 -42.05 -30.36 -23.07
N LEU A 573 -42.27 -29.21 -23.58
CA LEU A 573 -43.23 -28.13 -23.33
C LEU A 573 -42.45 -26.81 -23.23
N GLY A 574 -42.41 -25.93 -24.24
CA GLY A 574 -43.59 -25.32 -24.84
C GLY A 574 -43.50 -23.82 -24.54
N GLY A 575 -43.24 -23.01 -25.56
CA GLY A 575 -43.15 -21.55 -25.51
C GLY A 575 -44.46 -20.88 -25.05
N PHE A 576 -44.33 -19.64 -24.70
CA PHE A 576 -45.33 -18.55 -24.98
C PHE A 576 -44.69 -17.19 -24.64
N GLU A 577 -44.71 -16.32 -25.63
CA GLU A 577 -44.75 -14.87 -25.73
C GLU A 577 -43.91 -14.00 -24.79
#